data_3f54707217f3853a574deefbdd0069b9
#
_entry.id   3f54707217f3853a574deefbdd0069b9
#
_cell.length_a   1.000
_cell.length_b   1.000
_cell.length_c   1.000
_cell.angle_alpha   90.00
_cell.angle_beta   90.00
_cell.angle_gamma   90.00
#
_symmetry.space_group_name_H-M   'P 1'
#
loop_
_entity.id
_entity.type
_entity.pdbx_description
1 polymer ?
#
loop_
_entity_poly.entity_id
_entity_poly.type
_entity_poly.pdbx_seq_one_letter_code
_entity_poly.pdbx_strand_id
1 'polypeptide(L)'
;MSHFARVDKSTNKVTDVVVATQAWVYEQTDSEDWFQTSYNQSDGKPTAAIGSTYDKANNLFIPVQPIESTTGVACTSWVWDSTNYKWKAPIDKPSDYNNSGIGTERILYAWVEEERKWIRHYSADDVANNRAPDWYLNAVGIST
;
A
#
# COMPACT_ATOMS: atom_id res chain seq x y z
N MET A 1 15.22 20.05 10.97
CA MET A 1 14.96 18.69 11.45
C MET A 1 14.56 17.81 10.29
N SER A 2 14.87 16.53 10.38
CA SER A 2 14.59 15.56 9.33
C SER A 2 13.82 14.38 9.91
N HIS A 3 13.28 13.55 9.02
CA HIS A 3 12.64 12.29 9.41
C HIS A 3 13.68 11.17 9.39
N PHE A 4 13.70 10.36 10.45
CA PHE A 4 14.59 9.20 10.57
C PHE A 4 13.77 7.96 10.91
N ALA A 5 14.15 6.84 10.31
CA ALA A 5 13.55 5.55 10.56
C ALA A 5 14.54 4.65 11.29
N ARG A 6 14.09 3.99 12.35
CA ARG A 6 14.87 2.94 12.99
C ARG A 6 14.55 1.60 12.34
N VAL A 7 15.60 0.89 11.95
CA VAL A 7 15.50 -0.39 11.24
C VAL A 7 16.05 -1.51 12.11
N ASP A 8 15.26 -2.57 12.30
CA ASP A 8 15.70 -3.77 13.00
C ASP A 8 16.70 -4.53 12.13
N LYS A 9 17.92 -4.73 12.63
CA LYS A 9 19.00 -5.39 11.89
C LYS A 9 18.69 -6.83 11.48
N SER A 10 17.89 -7.53 12.28
CA SER A 10 17.59 -8.93 12.00
C SER A 10 16.49 -9.13 10.96
N THR A 11 15.57 -8.19 10.84
CA THR A 11 14.42 -8.29 9.94
C THR A 11 14.45 -7.28 8.79
N ASN A 12 15.28 -6.23 8.89
CA ASN A 12 15.28 -5.07 7.99
C ASN A 12 13.94 -4.32 7.98
N LYS A 13 13.14 -4.48 9.02
CA LYS A 13 11.85 -3.79 9.14
C LYS A 13 11.99 -2.50 9.92
N VAL A 14 11.24 -1.49 9.49
CA VAL A 14 11.15 -0.21 10.20
C VAL A 14 10.30 -0.42 11.46
N THR A 15 10.86 -0.04 12.61
CA THR A 15 10.19 -0.16 13.91
C THR A 15 9.72 1.18 14.45
N ASP A 16 10.37 2.28 14.06
CA ASP A 16 10.03 3.63 14.51
C ASP A 16 10.33 4.64 13.42
N VAL A 17 9.58 5.74 13.40
CA VAL A 17 9.85 6.91 12.57
C VAL A 17 9.73 8.14 13.45
N VAL A 18 10.75 9.00 13.45
CA VAL A 18 10.79 10.21 14.27
C VAL A 18 11.20 11.43 13.44
N VAL A 19 10.83 12.60 13.93
CA VAL A 19 11.34 13.88 13.42
C VAL A 19 12.41 14.34 14.41
N ALA A 20 13.65 14.46 13.96
CA ALA A 20 14.78 14.75 14.83
C ALA A 20 15.91 15.46 14.07
N THR A 21 16.91 15.92 14.82
CA THR A 21 18.16 16.40 14.23
C THR A 21 19.15 15.24 14.07
N GLN A 22 20.10 15.40 13.18
CA GLN A 22 21.20 14.44 13.04
C GLN A 22 21.98 14.29 14.35
N ALA A 23 22.14 15.38 15.08
CA ALA A 23 22.80 15.37 16.40
C ALA A 23 22.08 14.47 17.39
N TRP A 24 20.74 14.54 17.43
CA TRP A 24 19.95 13.66 18.28
C TRP A 24 20.17 12.19 17.94
N VAL A 25 20.21 11.86 16.65
CA VAL A 25 20.44 10.48 16.20
C VAL A 25 21.79 9.97 16.67
N TYR A 26 22.85 10.79 16.56
CA TYR A 26 24.19 10.40 17.00
C TYR A 26 24.29 10.15 18.51
N GLU A 27 23.41 10.75 19.29
CA GLU A 27 23.37 10.57 20.74
C GLU A 27 22.71 9.24 21.16
N GLN A 28 22.00 8.58 20.26
CA GLN A 28 21.32 7.32 20.57
C GLN A 28 22.33 6.16 20.64
N THR A 29 22.12 5.22 21.56
CA THR A 29 22.97 4.03 21.69
C THR A 29 22.90 3.13 20.45
N ASP A 30 21.77 3.17 19.73
CA ASP A 30 21.52 2.43 18.51
C ASP A 30 21.61 3.33 17.26
N SER A 31 22.45 4.37 17.30
CA SER A 31 22.54 5.38 16.23
C SER A 31 22.76 4.78 14.84
N GLU A 32 23.46 3.65 14.76
CA GLU A 32 23.72 2.96 13.48
C GLU A 32 22.47 2.32 12.85
N ASP A 33 21.37 2.21 13.60
CA ASP A 33 20.12 1.61 13.14
C ASP A 33 19.14 2.66 12.60
N TRP A 34 19.50 3.93 12.68
CA TRP A 34 18.67 5.04 12.23
C TRP A 34 19.12 5.54 10.86
N PHE A 35 18.15 5.67 9.94
CA PHE A 35 18.40 6.10 8.56
C PHE A 35 17.47 7.24 8.20
N GLN A 36 18.00 8.26 7.53
CA GLN A 36 17.18 9.38 7.08
C GLN A 36 16.21 8.94 6.00
N THR A 37 14.98 9.41 6.09
CA THR A 37 13.93 9.17 5.09
C THR A 37 13.32 10.49 4.66
N SER A 38 12.78 10.54 3.43
CA SER A 38 12.00 11.68 2.95
C SER A 38 10.64 11.69 3.66
N TYR A 39 10.12 12.88 3.97
CA TYR A 39 8.78 13.00 4.55
C TYR A 39 7.69 13.27 3.51
N ASN A 40 8.08 13.66 2.30
CA ASN A 40 7.14 14.09 1.25
C ASN A 40 7.39 13.45 -0.11
N GLN A 41 8.19 12.39 -0.15
CA GLN A 41 8.56 11.70 -1.40
C GLN A 41 9.25 12.62 -2.42
N SER A 42 9.97 13.63 -1.95
CA SER A 42 10.64 14.61 -2.83
C SER A 42 11.68 13.98 -3.75
N ASP A 43 12.21 12.82 -3.39
CA ASP A 43 13.15 12.05 -4.20
C ASP A 43 12.45 11.01 -5.11
N GLY A 44 11.13 11.02 -5.17
CA GLY A 44 10.32 10.05 -5.92
C GLY A 44 10.19 8.68 -5.27
N LYS A 45 10.85 8.46 -4.13
CA LYS A 45 10.83 7.19 -3.41
C LYS A 45 9.80 7.21 -2.27
N PRO A 46 9.26 6.05 -1.88
CA PRO A 46 8.36 5.99 -0.73
C PRO A 46 9.03 6.47 0.55
N THR A 47 8.26 7.15 1.40
CA THR A 47 8.71 7.50 2.75
C THR A 47 8.66 6.28 3.64
N ALA A 48 9.52 6.23 4.66
CA ALA A 48 9.49 5.14 5.63
C ALA A 48 8.21 5.20 6.48
N ALA A 49 7.64 4.03 6.72
CA ALA A 49 6.56 3.85 7.68
C ALA A 49 6.86 2.62 8.52
N ILE A 50 6.26 2.52 9.71
CA ILE A 50 6.41 1.33 10.54
C ILE A 50 5.95 0.11 9.76
N GLY A 51 6.79 -0.92 9.71
CA GLY A 51 6.54 -2.13 8.93
C GLY A 51 7.14 -2.14 7.53
N SER A 52 7.60 -0.99 7.01
CA SER A 52 8.34 -0.95 5.75
C SER A 52 9.61 -1.81 5.84
N THR A 53 10.07 -2.33 4.71
CA THR A 53 11.35 -3.06 4.63
C THR A 53 12.42 -2.13 4.07
N TYR A 54 13.56 -2.02 4.76
CA TYR A 54 14.66 -1.18 4.30
C TYR A 54 15.60 -1.97 3.38
N ASP A 55 15.76 -1.49 2.15
CA ASP A 55 16.75 -1.97 1.20
C ASP A 55 17.93 -1.03 1.23
N LYS A 56 18.96 -1.40 1.99
CA LYS A 56 20.14 -0.56 2.20
C LYS A 56 20.93 -0.31 0.91
N ALA A 57 21.02 -1.32 0.04
CA ALA A 57 21.79 -1.22 -1.20
C ALA A 57 21.25 -0.13 -2.12
N ASN A 58 19.93 0.05 -2.14
CA ASN A 58 19.25 1.02 -2.99
C ASN A 58 18.76 2.25 -2.22
N ASN A 59 19.03 2.33 -0.93
CA ASN A 59 18.52 3.38 -0.03
C ASN A 59 17.01 3.58 -0.20
N LEU A 60 16.27 2.50 -0.05
CA LEU A 60 14.86 2.44 -0.37
C LEU A 60 14.06 1.81 0.77
N PHE A 61 12.96 2.46 1.16
CA PHE A 61 12.00 1.91 2.12
C PHE A 61 10.82 1.33 1.34
N ILE A 62 10.74 0.00 1.28
CA ILE A 62 9.69 -0.69 0.55
C ILE A 62 8.45 -0.77 1.45
N PRO A 63 7.32 -0.19 1.02
CA PRO A 63 6.08 -0.23 1.81
C PRO A 63 5.61 -1.66 2.08
N VAL A 64 4.81 -1.83 3.11
CA VAL A 64 4.18 -3.11 3.41
C VAL A 64 3.38 -3.58 2.19
N GLN A 65 3.49 -4.88 1.87
CA GLN A 65 2.73 -5.48 0.78
C GLN A 65 1.22 -5.23 0.99
N PRO A 66 0.47 -4.91 -0.08
CA PRO A 66 -0.96 -4.63 0.05
C PRO A 66 -1.75 -5.78 0.67
N ILE A 67 -2.86 -5.41 1.30
CA ILE A 67 -3.86 -6.36 1.77
C ILE A 67 -5.20 -6.03 1.12
N GLU A 68 -6.08 -7.00 1.00
CA GLU A 68 -7.43 -6.76 0.53
C GLU A 68 -8.19 -5.91 1.55
N SER A 69 -8.80 -4.81 1.11
CA SER A 69 -9.50 -3.89 2.00
C SER A 69 -10.74 -4.49 2.65
N THR A 70 -11.37 -5.47 2.02
CA THR A 70 -12.60 -6.09 2.51
C THR A 70 -12.36 -7.28 3.43
N THR A 71 -11.31 -8.06 3.21
CA THR A 71 -11.05 -9.31 3.92
C THR A 71 -9.83 -9.28 4.82
N GLY A 72 -8.91 -8.34 4.61
CA GLY A 72 -7.65 -8.30 5.31
C GLY A 72 -6.63 -9.34 4.84
N VAL A 73 -6.93 -10.08 3.78
CA VAL A 73 -6.03 -11.09 3.23
C VAL A 73 -4.83 -10.43 2.57
N ALA A 74 -3.62 -10.90 2.88
CA ALA A 74 -2.39 -10.36 2.30
C ALA A 74 -2.29 -10.73 0.82
N CYS A 75 -1.99 -9.75 -0.02
CA CYS A 75 -1.85 -9.93 -1.47
C CYS A 75 -0.46 -10.49 -1.79
N THR A 76 -0.19 -11.72 -1.40
CA THR A 76 1.14 -12.33 -1.49
C THR A 76 1.61 -12.58 -2.92
N SER A 77 0.71 -12.57 -3.89
CA SER A 77 1.06 -12.70 -5.32
C SER A 77 1.60 -11.40 -5.94
N TRP A 78 1.40 -10.27 -5.28
CA TRP A 78 1.87 -8.98 -5.80
C TRP A 78 3.39 -8.89 -5.70
N VAL A 79 3.99 -8.23 -6.69
CA VAL A 79 5.44 -8.09 -6.83
C VAL A 79 5.83 -6.63 -6.73
N TRP A 80 6.94 -6.36 -6.05
CA TRP A 80 7.49 -5.01 -5.95
C TRP A 80 8.10 -4.58 -7.28
N ASP A 81 7.65 -3.43 -7.79
CA ASP A 81 8.20 -2.80 -8.99
C ASP A 81 9.24 -1.76 -8.55
N SER A 82 10.52 -2.10 -8.67
CA SER A 82 11.63 -1.23 -8.26
C SER A 82 11.88 -0.06 -9.21
N THR A 83 11.28 -0.06 -10.38
CA THR A 83 11.38 1.04 -11.34
C THR A 83 10.40 2.16 -11.01
N ASN A 84 9.16 1.79 -10.68
CA ASN A 84 8.08 2.75 -10.40
C ASN A 84 7.78 2.89 -8.90
N TYR A 85 8.51 2.18 -8.04
CA TYR A 85 8.39 2.21 -6.57
C TYR A 85 6.97 1.93 -6.09
N LYS A 86 6.39 0.85 -6.57
CA LYS A 86 5.04 0.43 -6.18
C LYS A 86 4.88 -1.09 -6.23
N TRP A 87 3.92 -1.58 -5.45
CA TRP A 87 3.48 -2.97 -5.56
C TRP A 87 2.62 -3.15 -6.79
N LYS A 88 2.81 -4.25 -7.50
CA LYS A 88 2.12 -4.52 -8.75
C LYS A 88 1.47 -5.89 -8.70
N ALA A 89 0.18 -5.94 -9.07
CA ALA A 89 -0.54 -7.19 -9.22
C ALA A 89 0.06 -8.02 -10.37
N PRO A 90 -0.01 -9.37 -10.31
CA PRO A 90 0.49 -10.21 -11.37
C PRO A 90 -0.28 -10.08 -12.69
N ILE A 91 -1.50 -9.54 -12.62
CA ILE A 91 -2.36 -9.28 -13.78
C ILE A 91 -2.73 -7.80 -13.76
N ASP A 92 -2.60 -7.11 -14.88
CA ASP A 92 -2.95 -5.70 -14.99
C ASP A 92 -4.44 -5.50 -14.75
N LYS A 93 -4.77 -4.35 -14.10
CA LYS A 93 -6.16 -3.94 -13.91
C LYS A 93 -6.84 -3.82 -15.27
N PRO A 94 -8.13 -4.25 -15.41
CA PRO A 94 -8.85 -4.12 -16.67
C PRO A 94 -8.79 -2.70 -17.24
N SER A 95 -8.70 -2.61 -18.56
CA SER A 95 -8.49 -1.33 -19.25
C SER A 95 -9.67 -0.37 -19.17
N ASP A 96 -10.86 -0.88 -18.85
CA ASP A 96 -12.07 -0.05 -18.68
C ASP A 96 -12.19 0.57 -17.28
N TYR A 97 -11.19 0.36 -16.41
CA TYR A 97 -11.16 1.01 -15.09
C TYR A 97 -11.28 2.52 -15.24
N ASN A 98 -12.21 3.11 -14.49
CA ASN A 98 -12.46 4.54 -14.51
C ASN A 98 -12.91 5.02 -13.12
N ASN A 99 -12.05 5.72 -12.41
CA ASN A 99 -12.33 6.27 -11.09
C ASN A 99 -12.71 7.77 -11.16
N SER A 100 -12.74 8.37 -12.34
CA SER A 100 -13.01 9.80 -12.51
C SER A 100 -14.48 10.13 -12.78
N GLY A 101 -15.30 9.12 -13.08
CA GLY A 101 -16.73 9.31 -13.33
C GLY A 101 -17.55 9.48 -12.05
N ILE A 102 -18.82 9.80 -12.20
CA ILE A 102 -19.80 9.95 -11.12
C ILE A 102 -20.91 8.92 -11.31
N GLY A 103 -21.27 8.23 -10.22
CA GLY A 103 -22.34 7.24 -10.26
C GLY A 103 -22.02 6.08 -11.20
N THR A 104 -22.87 5.87 -12.22
CA THR A 104 -22.74 4.75 -13.16
C THR A 104 -21.56 4.87 -14.12
N GLU A 105 -20.95 6.06 -14.23
CA GLU A 105 -19.78 6.26 -15.08
C GLU A 105 -18.50 5.67 -14.47
N ARG A 106 -18.47 5.46 -13.16
CA ARG A 106 -17.32 4.88 -12.49
C ARG A 106 -17.27 3.38 -12.72
N ILE A 107 -16.09 2.89 -13.08
CA ILE A 107 -15.83 1.47 -13.26
C ILE A 107 -14.66 1.09 -12.35
N LEU A 108 -14.98 0.44 -11.23
CA LEU A 108 -14.03 0.06 -10.20
C LEU A 108 -13.80 -1.45 -10.18
N TYR A 109 -12.60 -1.83 -9.79
CA TYR A 109 -12.22 -3.24 -9.61
C TYR A 109 -11.54 -3.44 -8.27
N ALA A 110 -11.77 -4.60 -7.66
CA ALA A 110 -11.08 -5.04 -6.46
C ALA A 110 -10.29 -6.31 -6.77
N TRP A 111 -9.10 -6.41 -6.20
CA TRP A 111 -8.29 -7.62 -6.32
C TRP A 111 -8.75 -8.68 -5.35
N VAL A 112 -8.88 -9.92 -5.81
CA VAL A 112 -9.18 -11.09 -4.97
C VAL A 112 -7.99 -12.03 -5.03
N GLU A 113 -7.22 -12.07 -3.95
CA GLU A 113 -5.97 -12.82 -3.88
C GLU A 113 -6.19 -14.33 -4.01
N GLU A 114 -7.24 -14.86 -3.41
CA GLU A 114 -7.55 -16.29 -3.47
C GLU A 114 -7.73 -16.77 -4.91
N GLU A 115 -8.37 -15.96 -5.74
CA GLU A 115 -8.61 -16.26 -7.15
C GLU A 115 -7.58 -15.64 -8.09
N ARG A 116 -6.73 -14.75 -7.57
CA ARG A 116 -5.70 -14.01 -8.31
C ARG A 116 -6.27 -13.32 -9.54
N LYS A 117 -7.35 -12.55 -9.32
CA LYS A 117 -8.00 -11.81 -10.40
C LYS A 117 -8.64 -10.52 -9.91
N TRP A 118 -8.93 -9.63 -10.85
CA TRP A 118 -9.70 -8.41 -10.61
C TRP A 118 -11.18 -8.72 -10.75
N ILE A 119 -11.98 -8.28 -9.77
CA ILE A 119 -13.44 -8.43 -9.77
C ILE A 119 -14.06 -7.05 -9.76
N ARG A 120 -15.12 -6.87 -10.56
CA ARG A 120 -15.88 -5.63 -10.61
C ARG A 120 -16.34 -5.24 -9.20
N HIS A 121 -16.02 -4.04 -8.79
CA HIS A 121 -16.34 -3.52 -7.46
C HIS A 121 -17.38 -2.42 -7.55
N TYR A 122 -18.30 -2.39 -6.60
CA TYR A 122 -19.31 -1.34 -6.47
C TYR A 122 -19.14 -0.65 -5.12
N SER A 123 -19.15 0.69 -5.13
CA SER A 123 -19.02 1.48 -3.91
C SER A 123 -20.28 1.36 -3.04
N ALA A 124 -20.18 1.77 -1.78
CA ALA A 124 -21.35 1.84 -0.89
C ALA A 124 -22.45 2.73 -1.48
N ASP A 125 -22.07 3.81 -2.17
CA ASP A 125 -23.02 4.68 -2.85
C ASP A 125 -23.74 3.97 -4.00
N ASP A 126 -23.03 3.14 -4.76
CA ASP A 126 -23.63 2.33 -5.83
C ASP A 126 -24.65 1.35 -5.27
N VAL A 127 -24.32 0.71 -4.15
CA VAL A 127 -25.23 -0.22 -3.47
C VAL A 127 -26.47 0.51 -2.97
N ALA A 128 -26.30 1.64 -2.30
CA ALA A 128 -27.39 2.44 -1.73
C ALA A 128 -28.37 2.96 -2.80
N ASN A 129 -27.88 3.18 -4.04
CA ASN A 129 -28.70 3.71 -5.15
C ASN A 129 -29.08 2.63 -6.18
N ASN A 130 -29.04 1.35 -5.78
CA ASN A 130 -29.44 0.20 -6.60
C ASN A 130 -28.68 0.09 -7.93
N ARG A 131 -27.41 0.51 -7.95
CA ARG A 131 -26.55 0.40 -9.13
C ARG A 131 -25.74 -0.89 -9.18
N ALA A 132 -25.64 -1.59 -8.04
CA ALA A 132 -24.95 -2.88 -7.97
C ALA A 132 -25.90 -4.02 -8.35
N PRO A 133 -25.46 -4.97 -9.20
CA PRO A 133 -26.30 -6.11 -9.57
C PRO A 133 -26.42 -7.14 -8.44
N ASP A 134 -27.48 -7.95 -8.52
CA ASP A 134 -27.78 -8.95 -7.48
C ASP A 134 -26.62 -9.92 -7.25
N TRP A 135 -25.92 -10.34 -8.30
CA TRP A 135 -24.79 -11.26 -8.16
C TRP A 135 -23.69 -10.66 -7.26
N TYR A 136 -23.46 -9.34 -7.35
CA TYR A 136 -22.49 -8.66 -6.50
C TYR A 136 -23.00 -8.58 -5.06
N LEU A 137 -24.25 -8.17 -4.87
CA LEU A 137 -24.86 -8.05 -3.54
C LEU A 137 -24.83 -9.39 -2.80
N ASN A 138 -25.13 -10.49 -3.49
CA ASN A 138 -25.06 -11.82 -2.92
C ASN A 138 -23.62 -12.23 -2.56
N ALA A 139 -22.65 -11.90 -3.41
CA ALA A 139 -21.26 -12.24 -3.18
C ALA A 139 -20.67 -11.53 -1.97
N VAL A 140 -21.12 -10.30 -1.66
CA VAL A 140 -20.64 -9.53 -0.50
C VAL A 140 -21.57 -9.65 0.71
N GLY A 141 -22.59 -10.51 0.67
CA GLY A 141 -23.47 -10.79 1.80
C GLY A 141 -24.53 -9.74 2.08
N ILE A 142 -24.88 -8.93 1.09
CA ILE A 142 -25.96 -7.93 1.24
C ILE A 142 -27.26 -8.52 0.73
N SER A 143 -28.30 -8.50 1.57
CA SER A 143 -29.64 -8.95 1.19
C SER A 143 -30.28 -7.93 0.24
N THR A 144 -30.92 -8.44 -0.79
CA THR A 144 -31.71 -7.65 -1.73
C THR A 144 -33.18 -7.65 -1.35
#